data_e827b99579b9e8b359b15d9222e85fc1
#
_entry.id   e827b99579b9e8b359b15d9222e85fc1
#
_cell.length_a   1.000
_cell.length_b   1.000
_cell.length_c   1.000
_cell.angle_alpha   90.00
_cell.angle_beta   90.00
_cell.angle_gamma   90.00
#
_symmetry.space_group_name_H-M   'P 1'
#
loop_
_entity.id
_entity.type
_entity.pdbx_description
1 polymer ?
#
loop_
_entity_poly.entity_id
_entity_poly.type
_entity_poly.pdbx_seq_one_letter_code
_entity_poly.pdbx_strand_id
1 'polypeptide(L)'
;MNLLVAYLRRQYKLLLLLLGFFGIFAAVFFLYGLPLESLAYAAALCLALGLALFALGYGRFFSRHRELRLLLGRCREKALPLPPPRGLLEEDYQALVQALCADRARLAVENENRLRDMTDYYTFWAHQIKTPIAALGLLLREREDSGALEVELLKIQQYVEMVLSYLRLDSDSTDYVLQDCPLDELLRGSVRKLAKMFILKRITLDLRETGKTVLTDGKWLGFVVEQVLSNALKYTPEGGTIRIYGDGDTVVIADSGIGIRPEDLPRIFEKGFTGYNGRLERKSTGIGLYLCKMVTERLGHGITVTSRPGQGTLVRLDLSRGTRVVE
;
A
#
# COMPACT_ATOMS: atom_id res chain seq x y z
N MET A 1 13.11 -41.22 1.30
CA MET A 1 14.33 -41.49 2.11
C MET A 1 13.89 -42.24 3.36
N ASN A 2 14.42 -43.45 3.62
CA ASN A 2 14.01 -44.26 4.80
C ASN A 2 14.35 -43.47 6.08
N LEU A 3 13.36 -43.26 6.95
CA LEU A 3 13.51 -42.53 8.21
C LEU A 3 14.59 -43.14 9.12
N LEU A 4 14.73 -44.45 9.07
CA LEU A 4 15.76 -45.19 9.80
C LEU A 4 17.18 -44.82 9.32
N VAL A 5 17.39 -44.67 8.00
CA VAL A 5 18.67 -44.24 7.42
C VAL A 5 18.98 -42.79 7.83
N ALA A 6 17.99 -41.92 7.86
CA ALA A 6 18.17 -40.53 8.31
C ALA A 6 18.58 -40.47 9.80
N TYR A 7 17.96 -41.31 10.66
CA TYR A 7 18.30 -41.39 12.07
C TYR A 7 19.69 -41.98 12.29
N LEU A 8 20.07 -43.04 11.58
CA LEU A 8 21.42 -43.62 11.63
C LEU A 8 22.48 -42.61 11.19
N ARG A 9 22.20 -41.86 10.12
CA ARG A 9 23.12 -40.79 9.64
C ARG A 9 23.28 -39.63 10.64
N ARG A 10 22.29 -39.38 11.48
CA ARG A 10 22.41 -38.41 12.58
C ARG A 10 23.26 -38.94 13.73
N GLN A 11 23.22 -40.25 13.99
CA GLN A 11 23.91 -40.90 15.11
C GLN A 11 25.28 -41.52 14.74
N TYR A 12 25.76 -41.36 13.50
CA TYR A 12 26.97 -42.03 13.01
C TYR A 12 28.22 -41.75 13.85
N LYS A 13 28.35 -40.52 14.41
CA LYS A 13 29.48 -40.17 15.28
C LYS A 13 29.48 -40.97 16.59
N LEU A 14 28.30 -41.17 17.16
CA LEU A 14 28.13 -41.95 18.39
C LEU A 14 28.38 -43.44 18.13
N LEU A 15 27.95 -43.94 16.97
CA LEU A 15 28.23 -45.31 16.54
C LEU A 15 29.73 -45.56 16.32
N LEU A 16 30.44 -44.61 15.65
CA LEU A 16 31.87 -44.68 15.47
C LEU A 16 32.63 -44.63 16.80
N LEU A 17 32.19 -43.79 17.74
CA LEU A 17 32.78 -43.68 19.07
C LEU A 17 32.62 -45.00 19.85
N LEU A 18 31.45 -45.62 19.85
CA LEU A 18 31.19 -46.93 20.48
C LEU A 18 32.06 -48.03 19.86
N LEU A 19 32.19 -48.04 18.53
CA LEU A 19 33.03 -49.01 17.82
C LEU A 19 34.51 -48.81 18.16
N GLY A 20 34.95 -47.57 18.31
CA GLY A 20 36.33 -47.25 18.79
C GLY A 20 36.58 -47.72 20.22
N PHE A 21 35.65 -47.48 21.14
CA PHE A 21 35.75 -48.02 22.52
C PHE A 21 35.78 -49.54 22.55
N PHE A 22 34.95 -50.22 21.76
CA PHE A 22 34.98 -51.67 21.66
C PHE A 22 36.35 -52.17 21.15
N GLY A 23 36.92 -51.49 20.12
CA GLY A 23 38.24 -51.83 19.61
C GLY A 23 39.34 -51.68 20.65
N ILE A 24 39.34 -50.58 21.43
CA ILE A 24 40.29 -50.38 22.53
C ILE A 24 40.12 -51.45 23.61
N PHE A 25 38.90 -51.75 24.02
CA PHE A 25 38.64 -52.83 25.00
C PHE A 25 39.12 -54.20 24.51
N ALA A 26 38.85 -54.53 23.25
CA ALA A 26 39.34 -55.77 22.65
C ALA A 26 40.88 -55.88 22.63
N ALA A 27 41.55 -54.78 22.28
CA ALA A 27 43.02 -54.71 22.29
C ALA A 27 43.59 -54.88 23.67
N VAL A 28 43.01 -54.24 24.70
CA VAL A 28 43.46 -54.39 26.10
C VAL A 28 43.25 -55.82 26.59
N PHE A 29 42.14 -56.50 26.34
CA PHE A 29 41.86 -57.84 26.72
C PHE A 29 42.83 -58.86 26.07
N PHE A 30 43.16 -58.61 24.76
CA PHE A 30 44.14 -59.38 24.03
C PHE A 30 45.55 -59.29 24.63
N LEU A 31 45.99 -58.07 24.97
CA LEU A 31 47.30 -57.79 25.52
C LEU A 31 47.50 -58.38 26.91
N TYR A 32 46.43 -58.45 27.73
CA TYR A 32 46.51 -58.99 29.10
C TYR A 32 46.13 -60.45 29.17
N GLY A 33 45.90 -61.17 28.07
CA GLY A 33 45.58 -62.60 28.04
C GLY A 33 44.29 -62.97 28.79
N LEU A 34 43.32 -62.05 28.86
CA LEU A 34 42.08 -62.29 29.58
C LEU A 34 41.14 -63.25 28.80
N PRO A 35 40.29 -64.09 29.51
CA PRO A 35 39.41 -65.05 28.85
C PRO A 35 38.43 -64.32 27.90
N LEU A 36 38.35 -64.87 26.66
CA LEU A 36 37.46 -64.31 25.60
C LEU A 36 35.97 -64.37 25.98
N GLU A 37 35.55 -65.26 26.84
CA GLU A 37 34.19 -65.40 27.35
C GLU A 37 33.72 -64.12 28.10
N SER A 38 34.61 -63.51 28.91
CA SER A 38 34.31 -62.29 29.66
C SER A 38 34.12 -61.10 28.75
N LEU A 39 34.90 -61.02 27.66
CA LEU A 39 34.79 -59.95 26.63
C LEU A 39 33.46 -60.10 25.87
N ALA A 40 33.09 -61.34 25.48
CA ALA A 40 31.84 -61.61 24.77
C ALA A 40 30.60 -61.27 25.62
N TYR A 41 30.64 -61.51 26.89
CA TYR A 41 29.54 -61.20 27.83
C TYR A 41 29.39 -59.67 28.00
N ALA A 42 30.50 -58.95 28.19
CA ALA A 42 30.50 -57.50 28.30
C ALA A 42 29.99 -56.87 27.01
N ALA A 43 30.43 -57.38 25.83
CA ALA A 43 29.97 -56.90 24.53
C ALA A 43 28.46 -57.11 24.32
N ALA A 44 27.93 -58.26 24.72
CA ALA A 44 26.48 -58.56 24.64
C ALA A 44 25.65 -57.59 25.50
N LEU A 45 26.10 -57.30 26.72
CA LEU A 45 25.42 -56.32 27.59
C LEU A 45 25.43 -54.90 27.02
N CYS A 46 26.60 -54.48 26.51
CA CYS A 46 26.73 -53.18 25.86
C CYS A 46 25.86 -53.06 24.61
N LEU A 47 25.77 -54.12 23.80
CA LEU A 47 24.93 -54.18 22.61
C LEU A 47 23.44 -54.11 22.98
N ALA A 48 23.00 -54.87 23.99
CA ALA A 48 21.61 -54.86 24.48
C ALA A 48 21.21 -53.44 24.98
N LEU A 49 22.08 -52.79 25.78
CA LEU A 49 21.85 -51.44 26.25
C LEU A 49 21.84 -50.45 25.10
N GLY A 50 22.77 -50.57 24.14
CA GLY A 50 22.83 -49.73 22.94
C GLY A 50 21.58 -49.81 22.07
N LEU A 51 21.05 -51.06 21.87
CA LEU A 51 19.82 -51.29 21.14
C LEU A 51 18.59 -50.71 21.86
N ALA A 52 18.52 -50.80 23.18
CA ALA A 52 17.45 -50.22 23.96
C ALA A 52 17.43 -48.68 23.86
N LEU A 53 18.60 -48.03 24.03
CA LEU A 53 18.73 -46.60 23.88
C LEU A 53 18.44 -46.13 22.45
N PHE A 54 18.87 -46.90 21.44
CA PHE A 54 18.58 -46.62 20.03
C PHE A 54 17.08 -46.70 19.75
N ALA A 55 16.37 -47.71 20.24
CA ALA A 55 14.92 -47.88 20.06
C ALA A 55 14.15 -46.74 20.70
N LEU A 56 14.51 -46.32 21.91
CA LEU A 56 13.90 -45.17 22.60
C LEU A 56 14.16 -43.87 21.87
N GLY A 57 15.38 -43.63 21.37
CA GLY A 57 15.76 -42.47 20.61
C GLY A 57 15.04 -42.42 19.28
N TYR A 58 14.93 -43.53 18.57
CA TYR A 58 14.21 -43.62 17.29
C TYR A 58 12.72 -43.36 17.46
N GLY A 59 12.07 -43.90 18.49
CA GLY A 59 10.66 -43.65 18.79
C GLY A 59 10.38 -42.14 18.97
N ARG A 60 11.23 -41.46 19.76
CA ARG A 60 11.13 -39.99 19.96
C ARG A 60 11.35 -39.20 18.67
N PHE A 61 12.30 -39.61 17.83
CA PHE A 61 12.56 -38.99 16.53
C PHE A 61 11.39 -39.19 15.57
N PHE A 62 10.82 -40.40 15.52
CA PHE A 62 9.68 -40.75 14.67
C PHE A 62 8.44 -39.93 15.04
N SER A 63 8.08 -39.85 16.33
CA SER A 63 6.94 -39.08 16.81
C SER A 63 7.08 -37.61 16.42
N ARG A 64 8.27 -37.04 16.65
CA ARG A 64 8.54 -35.62 16.30
C ARG A 64 8.44 -35.36 14.81
N HIS A 65 8.99 -36.22 13.98
CA HIS A 65 8.89 -36.11 12.53
C HIS A 65 7.43 -36.20 12.07
N ARG A 66 6.63 -37.08 12.66
CA ARG A 66 5.20 -37.19 12.35
C ARG A 66 4.44 -35.91 12.72
N GLU A 67 4.67 -35.35 13.90
CA GLU A 67 4.09 -34.03 14.32
C GLU A 67 4.41 -32.93 13.33
N LEU A 68 5.69 -32.77 12.98
CA LEU A 68 6.11 -31.75 12.03
C LEU A 68 5.50 -31.94 10.62
N ARG A 69 5.34 -33.19 10.17
CA ARG A 69 4.67 -33.49 8.90
C ARG A 69 3.18 -33.12 8.90
N LEU A 70 2.49 -33.36 10.00
CA LEU A 70 1.09 -32.97 10.16
C LEU A 70 0.95 -31.41 10.11
N LEU A 71 1.90 -30.69 10.73
CA LEU A 71 1.93 -29.23 10.70
C LEU A 71 2.20 -28.67 9.30
N LEU A 72 3.02 -29.34 8.46
CA LEU A 72 3.23 -28.97 7.06
C LEU A 72 1.92 -28.92 6.25
N GLY A 73 0.97 -29.82 6.53
CA GLY A 73 -0.36 -29.80 5.89
C GLY A 73 -1.23 -28.61 6.34
N ARG A 74 -0.91 -28.03 7.50
CA ARG A 74 -1.67 -26.91 8.10
C ARG A 74 -0.99 -25.56 7.98
N CYS A 75 0.07 -25.44 7.18
CA CYS A 75 0.81 -24.19 6.98
C CYS A 75 -0.05 -23.01 6.43
N ARG A 76 -1.30 -23.27 6.01
CA ARG A 76 -2.27 -22.25 5.58
C ARG A 76 -3.07 -21.66 6.74
N GLU A 77 -3.05 -22.28 7.91
CA GLU A 77 -3.77 -21.77 9.09
C GLU A 77 -3.05 -20.54 9.67
N LYS A 78 -3.83 -19.61 10.24
CA LYS A 78 -3.31 -18.34 10.76
C LYS A 78 -2.36 -18.48 11.97
N ALA A 79 -2.48 -19.57 12.71
CA ALA A 79 -1.61 -19.88 13.85
C ALA A 79 -1.13 -21.32 13.74
N LEU A 80 0.20 -21.52 13.66
CA LEU A 80 0.82 -22.83 13.66
C LEU A 80 1.28 -23.14 15.08
N PRO A 81 0.60 -24.04 15.83
CA PRO A 81 1.07 -24.46 17.15
C PRO A 81 2.33 -25.31 16.98
N LEU A 82 3.50 -24.70 17.09
CA LEU A 82 4.77 -25.40 17.03
C LEU A 82 4.96 -26.21 18.33
N PRO A 83 5.45 -27.43 18.26
CA PRO A 83 5.73 -28.23 19.43
C PRO A 83 6.90 -27.63 20.23
N PRO A 84 7.00 -27.82 21.57
CA PRO A 84 8.03 -27.22 22.40
C PRO A 84 9.43 -27.53 21.87
N PRO A 85 10.35 -26.54 21.79
CA PRO A 85 11.70 -26.77 21.31
C PRO A 85 12.50 -27.63 22.27
N ARG A 86 13.45 -28.40 21.74
CA ARG A 86 14.32 -29.29 22.53
C ARG A 86 15.78 -28.83 22.59
N GLY A 87 16.07 -27.64 22.08
CA GLY A 87 17.42 -27.08 22.06
C GLY A 87 17.46 -25.73 21.40
N LEU A 88 18.55 -25.02 21.63
CA LEU A 88 18.74 -23.63 21.20
C LEU A 88 18.53 -23.44 19.69
N LEU A 89 19.05 -24.32 18.86
CA LEU A 89 18.86 -24.26 17.41
C LEU A 89 17.40 -24.45 16.99
N GLU A 90 16.64 -25.25 17.73
CA GLU A 90 15.22 -25.48 17.44
C GLU A 90 14.40 -24.25 17.85
N GLU A 91 14.80 -23.56 18.93
CA GLU A 91 14.24 -22.27 19.36
C GLU A 91 14.48 -21.19 18.30
N ASP A 92 15.71 -21.06 17.79
CA ASP A 92 16.07 -20.11 16.75
C ASP A 92 15.27 -20.34 15.46
N TYR A 93 15.17 -21.61 15.00
CA TYR A 93 14.35 -21.94 13.84
C TYR A 93 12.86 -21.66 14.07
N GLN A 94 12.34 -21.90 15.26
CA GLN A 94 10.95 -21.60 15.59
C GLN A 94 10.70 -20.10 15.64
N ALA A 95 11.62 -19.31 16.18
CA ALA A 95 11.56 -17.86 16.16
C ALA A 95 11.54 -17.31 14.72
N LEU A 96 12.39 -17.83 13.83
CA LEU A 96 12.38 -17.48 12.40
C LEU A 96 11.05 -17.84 11.72
N VAL A 97 10.52 -19.02 11.97
CA VAL A 97 9.22 -19.45 11.41
C VAL A 97 8.09 -18.56 11.92
N GLN A 98 8.08 -18.24 13.22
CA GLN A 98 7.07 -17.35 13.80
C GLN A 98 7.14 -15.93 13.22
N ALA A 99 8.36 -15.39 13.06
CA ALA A 99 8.55 -14.08 12.42
C ALA A 99 8.03 -14.06 10.97
N LEU A 100 8.34 -15.10 10.18
CA LEU A 100 7.83 -15.24 8.81
C LEU A 100 6.30 -15.38 8.76
N CYS A 101 5.71 -16.14 9.68
CA CYS A 101 4.26 -16.29 9.78
C CYS A 101 3.58 -14.97 10.16
N ALA A 102 4.16 -14.20 11.07
CA ALA A 102 3.67 -12.89 11.48
C ALA A 102 3.74 -11.87 10.32
N ASP A 103 4.86 -11.85 9.60
CA ASP A 103 5.03 -10.97 8.44
C ASP A 103 4.06 -11.32 7.31
N ARG A 104 3.90 -12.62 7.01
CA ARG A 104 2.90 -13.09 6.05
C ARG A 104 1.46 -12.71 6.45
N ALA A 105 1.13 -12.81 7.74
CA ALA A 105 -0.19 -12.42 8.23
C ALA A 105 -0.42 -10.91 8.07
N ARG A 106 0.60 -10.09 8.37
CA ARG A 106 0.57 -8.64 8.14
C ARG A 106 0.33 -8.31 6.68
N LEU A 107 1.14 -8.86 5.77
CA LEU A 107 1.01 -8.64 4.32
C LEU A 107 -0.36 -9.08 3.78
N ALA A 108 -0.91 -10.18 4.30
CA ALA A 108 -2.25 -10.64 3.91
C ALA A 108 -3.34 -9.63 4.31
N VAL A 109 -3.27 -9.06 5.52
CA VAL A 109 -4.20 -8.03 5.99
C VAL A 109 -4.05 -6.74 5.18
N GLU A 110 -2.82 -6.30 4.95
CA GLU A 110 -2.53 -5.11 4.12
C GLU A 110 -3.10 -5.27 2.71
N ASN A 111 -2.89 -6.44 2.08
CA ASN A 111 -3.42 -6.73 0.74
C ASN A 111 -4.95 -6.80 0.72
N GLU A 112 -5.57 -7.41 1.74
CA GLU A 112 -7.04 -7.44 1.85
C GLU A 112 -7.62 -6.03 2.00
N ASN A 113 -7.01 -5.19 2.82
CA ASN A 113 -7.41 -3.79 2.99
C ASN A 113 -7.25 -3.01 1.67
N ARG A 114 -6.13 -3.20 0.97
CA ARG A 114 -5.89 -2.58 -0.34
C ARG A 114 -6.94 -2.98 -1.37
N LEU A 115 -7.27 -4.27 -1.47
CA LEU A 115 -8.31 -4.77 -2.38
C LEU A 115 -9.69 -4.23 -2.03
N ARG A 116 -10.03 -4.14 -0.75
CA ARG A 116 -11.29 -3.56 -0.28
C ARG A 116 -11.39 -2.08 -0.66
N ASP A 117 -10.32 -1.32 -0.39
CA ASP A 117 -10.24 0.10 -0.75
C ASP A 117 -10.40 0.32 -2.25
N MET A 118 -9.79 -0.54 -3.09
CA MET A 118 -9.97 -0.49 -4.55
C MET A 118 -11.41 -0.78 -4.96
N THR A 119 -12.05 -1.79 -4.35
CA THR A 119 -13.43 -2.17 -4.66
C THR A 119 -14.40 -1.06 -4.29
N ASP A 120 -14.25 -0.46 -3.11
CA ASP A 120 -15.06 0.66 -2.66
C ASP A 120 -14.88 1.86 -3.60
N TYR A 121 -13.65 2.13 -4.02
CA TYR A 121 -13.34 3.19 -4.97
C TYR A 121 -14.02 2.97 -6.33
N TYR A 122 -13.92 1.77 -6.91
CA TYR A 122 -14.56 1.46 -8.19
C TYR A 122 -16.08 1.52 -8.13
N THR A 123 -16.66 1.05 -7.04
CA THR A 123 -18.11 1.10 -6.82
C THR A 123 -18.58 2.55 -6.78
N PHE A 124 -17.89 3.38 -6.03
CA PHE A 124 -18.21 4.79 -5.93
C PHE A 124 -18.05 5.50 -7.29
N TRP A 125 -16.96 5.26 -8.00
CA TRP A 125 -16.71 5.82 -9.33
C TRP A 125 -17.78 5.44 -10.36
N ALA A 126 -18.21 4.17 -10.36
CA ALA A 126 -19.28 3.71 -11.25
C ALA A 126 -20.60 4.50 -11.02
N HIS A 127 -20.89 4.82 -9.75
CA HIS A 127 -22.04 5.67 -9.42
C HIS A 127 -21.87 7.11 -9.92
N GLN A 128 -20.68 7.69 -9.81
CA GLN A 128 -20.43 9.07 -10.25
C GLN A 128 -20.47 9.24 -11.77
N ILE A 129 -20.07 8.23 -12.54
CA ILE A 129 -20.18 8.24 -14.02
C ILE A 129 -21.64 8.02 -14.48
N LYS A 130 -22.42 7.19 -13.79
CA LYS A 130 -23.83 6.97 -14.12
C LYS A 130 -24.66 8.26 -14.16
N THR A 131 -24.40 9.19 -13.25
CA THR A 131 -25.16 10.43 -13.11
C THR A 131 -25.06 11.34 -14.35
N PRO A 132 -23.84 11.73 -14.82
CA PRO A 132 -23.73 12.54 -16.04
C PRO A 132 -24.14 11.80 -17.31
N ILE A 133 -23.98 10.47 -17.37
CA ILE A 133 -24.51 9.67 -18.50
C ILE A 133 -26.04 9.74 -18.55
N ALA A 134 -26.72 9.62 -17.41
CA ALA A 134 -28.16 9.75 -17.34
C ALA A 134 -28.63 11.17 -17.72
N ALA A 135 -27.90 12.21 -17.26
CA ALA A 135 -28.18 13.59 -17.64
C ALA A 135 -28.00 13.82 -19.16
N LEU A 136 -26.93 13.31 -19.76
CA LEU A 136 -26.74 13.33 -21.21
C LEU A 136 -27.90 12.66 -21.95
N GLY A 137 -28.37 11.52 -21.47
CA GLY A 137 -29.53 10.82 -22.06
C GLY A 137 -30.81 11.64 -22.02
N LEU A 138 -31.05 12.45 -20.97
CA LEU A 138 -32.19 13.34 -20.86
C LEU A 138 -32.04 14.54 -21.80
N LEU A 139 -30.90 15.22 -21.79
CA LEU A 139 -30.61 16.38 -22.64
C LEU A 139 -30.72 16.04 -24.15
N LEU A 140 -30.26 14.86 -24.55
CA LEU A 140 -30.39 14.36 -25.93
C LEU A 140 -31.84 14.16 -26.34
N ARG A 141 -32.74 13.75 -25.41
CA ARG A 141 -34.18 13.58 -25.71
C ARG A 141 -34.89 14.89 -25.86
N GLU A 142 -34.51 15.89 -25.08
CA GLU A 142 -35.19 17.21 -25.07
C GLU A 142 -34.67 18.14 -26.17
N ARG A 143 -33.70 17.70 -26.98
CA ARG A 143 -33.02 18.52 -28.02
C ARG A 143 -32.46 19.83 -27.48
N GLU A 144 -32.03 19.82 -26.23
CA GLU A 144 -31.47 21.00 -25.58
C GLU A 144 -30.05 21.35 -26.06
N ASP A 145 -29.64 22.57 -25.70
CA ASP A 145 -28.46 23.30 -26.12
C ASP A 145 -27.17 22.45 -26.04
N SER A 146 -26.37 22.50 -27.09
CA SER A 146 -25.08 21.80 -27.19
C SER A 146 -24.11 22.11 -26.03
N GLY A 147 -24.26 23.26 -25.38
CA GLY A 147 -23.45 23.67 -24.24
C GLY A 147 -23.67 22.83 -22.98
N ALA A 148 -24.90 22.45 -22.67
CA ALA A 148 -25.22 21.60 -21.53
C ALA A 148 -24.70 20.17 -21.72
N LEU A 149 -24.83 19.63 -22.94
CA LEU A 149 -24.27 18.31 -23.31
C LEU A 149 -22.76 18.25 -23.14
N GLU A 150 -22.05 19.30 -23.55
CA GLU A 150 -20.59 19.37 -23.43
C GLU A 150 -20.12 19.45 -21.98
N VAL A 151 -20.87 20.09 -21.10
CA VAL A 151 -20.54 20.12 -19.66
C VAL A 151 -20.67 18.75 -19.03
N GLU A 152 -21.72 18.00 -19.35
CA GLU A 152 -21.86 16.63 -18.82
C GLU A 152 -20.78 15.69 -19.38
N LEU A 153 -20.38 15.88 -20.65
CA LEU A 153 -19.25 15.15 -21.24
C LEU A 153 -17.93 15.50 -20.53
N LEU A 154 -17.69 16.78 -20.24
CA LEU A 154 -16.49 17.21 -19.51
C LEU A 154 -16.41 16.59 -18.11
N LYS A 155 -17.54 16.48 -17.40
CA LYS A 155 -17.60 15.79 -16.10
C LYS A 155 -17.20 14.31 -16.22
N ILE A 156 -17.68 13.63 -17.25
CA ILE A 156 -17.30 12.22 -17.50
C ILE A 156 -15.80 12.14 -17.73
N GLN A 157 -15.25 13.00 -18.58
CA GLN A 157 -13.79 13.03 -18.84
C GLN A 157 -12.99 13.27 -17.55
N GLN A 158 -13.41 14.20 -16.70
CA GLN A 158 -12.77 14.45 -15.40
C GLN A 158 -12.81 13.24 -14.48
N TYR A 159 -13.94 12.51 -14.42
CA TYR A 159 -14.05 11.29 -13.62
C TYR A 159 -13.14 10.17 -14.14
N VAL A 160 -13.05 10.01 -15.47
CA VAL A 160 -12.13 9.02 -16.08
C VAL A 160 -10.68 9.36 -15.76
N GLU A 161 -10.28 10.64 -15.93
CA GLU A 161 -8.91 11.09 -15.63
C GLU A 161 -8.56 10.89 -14.14
N MET A 162 -9.52 11.14 -13.25
CA MET A 162 -9.35 10.92 -11.81
C MET A 162 -9.08 9.45 -11.49
N VAL A 163 -9.80 8.52 -12.12
CA VAL A 163 -9.60 7.07 -11.94
C VAL A 163 -8.24 6.63 -12.47
N LEU A 164 -7.89 7.06 -13.68
CA LEU A 164 -6.60 6.73 -14.27
C LEU A 164 -5.44 7.27 -13.43
N SER A 165 -5.59 8.48 -12.87
CA SER A 165 -4.62 9.07 -11.96
C SER A 165 -4.49 8.29 -10.67
N TYR A 166 -5.62 7.86 -10.07
CA TYR A 166 -5.60 7.01 -8.88
C TYR A 166 -4.86 5.69 -9.13
N LEU A 167 -5.18 4.99 -10.23
CA LEU A 167 -4.52 3.72 -10.59
C LEU A 167 -3.02 3.87 -10.80
N ARG A 168 -2.60 4.96 -11.46
CA ARG A 168 -1.18 5.24 -11.67
C ARG A 168 -0.47 5.57 -10.35
N LEU A 169 -1.12 6.31 -9.46
CA LEU A 169 -0.56 6.61 -8.13
C LEU A 169 -0.43 5.38 -7.24
N ASP A 170 -1.33 4.40 -7.38
CA ASP A 170 -1.28 3.17 -6.57
C ASP A 170 -0.25 2.14 -7.11
N SER A 171 0.28 2.34 -8.32
CA SER A 171 1.34 1.51 -8.86
C SER A 171 2.72 1.99 -8.38
N ASP A 172 3.56 1.06 -7.90
CA ASP A 172 4.94 1.35 -7.48
C ASP A 172 5.86 1.76 -8.64
N SER A 173 5.36 1.70 -9.90
CA SER A 173 6.10 1.97 -11.13
C SER A 173 5.74 3.29 -11.81
N THR A 174 5.23 4.28 -11.06
CA THR A 174 4.91 5.59 -11.67
C THR A 174 6.20 6.39 -11.86
N ASP A 175 6.73 6.40 -13.10
CA ASP A 175 7.85 7.25 -13.47
C ASP A 175 7.37 8.70 -13.61
N TYR A 176 7.80 9.57 -12.68
CA TYR A 176 7.59 11.01 -12.78
C TYR A 176 8.66 11.62 -13.67
N VAL A 177 8.24 12.35 -14.70
CA VAL A 177 9.16 13.06 -15.59
C VAL A 177 9.30 14.52 -15.11
N LEU A 178 10.29 14.72 -14.25
CA LEU A 178 10.59 16.07 -13.74
C LEU A 178 11.30 16.88 -14.81
N GLN A 179 10.72 18.01 -15.20
CA GLN A 179 11.28 18.95 -16.18
C GLN A 179 10.95 20.38 -15.78
N ASP A 180 11.69 21.33 -16.35
CA ASP A 180 11.41 22.74 -16.17
C ASP A 180 10.11 23.13 -16.91
N CYS A 181 9.05 23.39 -16.14
CA CYS A 181 7.71 23.72 -16.65
C CYS A 181 7.41 25.21 -16.48
N PRO A 182 7.12 25.96 -17.56
CA PRO A 182 6.60 27.32 -17.47
C PRO A 182 5.23 27.32 -16.79
N LEU A 183 5.17 27.88 -15.59
CA LEU A 183 3.99 27.79 -14.72
C LEU A 183 2.77 28.50 -15.34
N ASP A 184 2.97 29.65 -16.00
CA ASP A 184 1.90 30.40 -16.61
C ASP A 184 1.24 29.68 -17.79
N GLU A 185 1.99 28.89 -18.56
CA GLU A 185 1.45 28.05 -19.61
C GLU A 185 0.58 26.93 -19.06
N LEU A 186 1.04 26.29 -17.99
CA LEU A 186 0.31 25.24 -17.29
C LEU A 186 -1.00 25.77 -16.70
N LEU A 187 -0.97 26.93 -16.02
CA LEU A 187 -2.15 27.58 -15.45
C LEU A 187 -3.16 27.97 -16.53
N ARG A 188 -2.70 28.62 -17.63
CA ARG A 188 -3.57 28.94 -18.77
C ARG A 188 -4.16 27.72 -19.44
N GLY A 189 -3.38 26.63 -19.58
CA GLY A 189 -3.85 25.35 -20.10
C GLY A 189 -4.98 24.75 -19.26
N SER A 190 -4.81 24.73 -17.95
CA SER A 190 -5.82 24.23 -17.00
C SER A 190 -7.10 25.07 -17.00
N VAL A 191 -6.97 26.41 -17.04
CA VAL A 191 -8.12 27.33 -17.16
C VAL A 191 -8.86 27.12 -18.49
N ARG A 192 -8.14 26.94 -19.60
CA ARG A 192 -8.74 26.73 -20.93
C ARG A 192 -9.61 25.48 -20.98
N LYS A 193 -9.18 24.40 -20.34
CA LYS A 193 -9.98 23.15 -20.25
C LYS A 193 -11.33 23.38 -19.54
N LEU A 194 -11.38 24.30 -18.58
CA LEU A 194 -12.55 24.59 -17.76
C LEU A 194 -13.32 25.84 -18.22
N ALA A 195 -12.90 26.50 -19.31
CA ALA A 195 -13.43 27.78 -19.75
C ALA A 195 -14.97 27.79 -19.90
N LYS A 196 -15.57 26.71 -20.41
CA LYS A 196 -17.04 26.60 -20.54
C LYS A 196 -17.76 26.70 -19.22
N MET A 197 -17.19 26.09 -18.16
CA MET A 197 -17.78 26.14 -16.81
C MET A 197 -17.73 27.58 -16.24
N PHE A 198 -16.64 28.31 -16.49
CA PHE A 198 -16.53 29.74 -16.13
C PHE A 198 -17.63 30.56 -16.81
N ILE A 199 -17.82 30.38 -18.12
CA ILE A 199 -18.81 31.10 -18.90
C ILE A 199 -20.23 30.79 -18.44
N LEU A 200 -20.58 29.48 -18.30
CA LEU A 200 -21.93 29.07 -17.91
C LEU A 200 -22.32 29.56 -16.51
N LYS A 201 -21.38 29.56 -15.57
CA LYS A 201 -21.60 30.07 -14.22
C LYS A 201 -21.35 31.57 -14.09
N ARG A 202 -21.01 32.28 -15.17
CA ARG A 202 -20.66 33.70 -15.17
C ARG A 202 -19.63 34.06 -14.10
N ILE A 203 -18.66 33.16 -13.86
CA ILE A 203 -17.60 33.37 -12.85
C ILE A 203 -16.52 34.23 -13.45
N THR A 204 -16.16 35.31 -12.76
CA THR A 204 -15.06 36.18 -13.14
C THR A 204 -13.73 35.54 -12.79
N LEU A 205 -12.83 35.44 -13.77
CA LEU A 205 -11.47 34.97 -13.59
C LEU A 205 -10.48 36.15 -13.52
N ASP A 206 -9.71 36.24 -12.43
CA ASP A 206 -8.54 37.14 -12.31
C ASP A 206 -7.28 36.26 -12.33
N LEU A 207 -6.67 36.07 -13.49
CA LEU A 207 -5.43 35.32 -13.68
C LEU A 207 -4.25 36.26 -13.81
N ARG A 208 -3.35 36.27 -12.85
CA ARG A 208 -2.12 37.06 -12.86
C ARG A 208 -0.93 36.21 -13.21
N GLU A 209 -0.07 36.72 -14.08
CA GLU A 209 1.16 36.03 -14.47
C GLU A 209 2.11 35.92 -13.29
N THR A 210 2.73 34.75 -13.18
CA THR A 210 3.72 34.43 -12.12
C THR A 210 5.14 34.72 -12.60
N GLY A 211 5.40 34.62 -13.91
CA GLY A 211 6.73 34.75 -14.53
C GLY A 211 7.69 33.61 -14.10
N LYS A 212 7.18 32.46 -13.63
CA LYS A 212 8.00 31.43 -13.02
C LYS A 212 8.08 30.16 -13.84
N THR A 213 9.21 29.49 -13.69
CA THR A 213 9.45 28.13 -14.16
C THR A 213 9.71 27.23 -12.95
N VAL A 214 9.08 26.06 -12.91
CA VAL A 214 9.14 25.13 -11.78
C VAL A 214 9.60 23.76 -12.28
N LEU A 215 10.56 23.14 -11.56
CA LEU A 215 10.95 21.79 -11.84
C LEU A 215 9.90 20.83 -11.28
N THR A 216 9.11 20.23 -12.17
CA THR A 216 7.97 19.37 -11.81
C THR A 216 7.58 18.48 -12.99
N ASP A 217 6.69 17.53 -12.74
CA ASP A 217 5.97 16.86 -13.82
C ASP A 217 4.74 17.71 -14.19
N GLY A 218 4.79 18.36 -15.36
CA GLY A 218 3.73 19.27 -15.82
C GLY A 218 2.37 18.62 -15.96
N LYS A 219 2.32 17.31 -16.27
CA LYS A 219 1.07 16.55 -16.37
C LYS A 219 0.41 16.37 -15.00
N TRP A 220 1.20 15.97 -14.01
CA TRP A 220 0.71 15.75 -12.67
C TRP A 220 0.38 17.05 -11.93
N LEU A 221 1.22 18.07 -12.07
CA LEU A 221 0.89 19.40 -11.51
C LEU A 221 -0.34 20.00 -12.20
N GLY A 222 -0.49 19.83 -13.53
CA GLY A 222 -1.69 20.21 -14.27
C GLY A 222 -2.95 19.56 -13.72
N PHE A 223 -2.90 18.24 -13.44
CA PHE A 223 -4.01 17.52 -12.78
C PHE A 223 -4.38 18.16 -11.44
N VAL A 224 -3.40 18.48 -10.58
CA VAL A 224 -3.67 19.15 -9.28
C VAL A 224 -4.37 20.50 -9.47
N VAL A 225 -3.86 21.32 -10.37
CA VAL A 225 -4.45 22.64 -10.67
C VAL A 225 -5.88 22.48 -11.20
N GLU A 226 -6.13 21.55 -12.13
CA GLU A 226 -7.45 21.27 -12.69
C GLU A 226 -8.44 20.81 -11.61
N GLN A 227 -8.02 19.96 -10.68
CA GLN A 227 -8.86 19.50 -9.56
C GLN A 227 -9.22 20.65 -8.59
N VAL A 228 -8.24 21.49 -8.25
CA VAL A 228 -8.47 22.65 -7.39
C VAL A 228 -9.42 23.65 -8.07
N LEU A 229 -9.21 23.93 -9.36
CA LEU A 229 -10.09 24.82 -10.14
C LEU A 229 -11.49 24.24 -10.30
N SER A 230 -11.62 22.94 -10.54
CA SER A 230 -12.91 22.26 -10.61
C SER A 230 -13.69 22.38 -9.29
N ASN A 231 -13.00 22.25 -8.15
CA ASN A 231 -13.60 22.47 -6.84
C ASN A 231 -14.01 23.94 -6.65
N ALA A 232 -13.16 24.90 -6.99
CA ALA A 232 -13.46 26.32 -6.92
C ALA A 232 -14.71 26.66 -7.75
N LEU A 233 -14.78 26.19 -9.01
CA LEU A 233 -15.94 26.36 -9.89
C LEU A 233 -17.20 25.71 -9.32
N LYS A 234 -17.08 24.54 -8.71
CA LYS A 234 -18.21 23.81 -8.13
C LYS A 234 -18.84 24.58 -6.98
N TYR A 235 -18.04 25.07 -6.05
CA TYR A 235 -18.49 25.67 -4.80
C TYR A 235 -18.64 27.20 -4.85
N THR A 236 -18.28 27.84 -5.95
CA THR A 236 -18.55 29.26 -6.18
C THR A 236 -19.92 29.42 -6.82
N PRO A 237 -20.80 30.28 -6.26
CA PRO A 237 -22.08 30.59 -6.86
C PRO A 237 -21.91 31.34 -8.18
N GLU A 238 -23.00 31.43 -8.97
CA GLU A 238 -23.05 32.19 -10.21
C GLU A 238 -22.68 33.64 -9.95
N GLY A 239 -21.87 34.25 -10.82
CA GLY A 239 -21.38 35.63 -10.70
C GLY A 239 -20.23 35.83 -9.71
N GLY A 240 -19.75 34.76 -9.06
CA GLY A 240 -18.61 34.83 -8.16
C GLY A 240 -17.27 35.08 -8.87
N THR A 241 -16.19 35.03 -8.10
CA THR A 241 -14.82 35.33 -8.61
C THR A 241 -13.84 34.22 -8.21
N ILE A 242 -12.98 33.86 -9.15
CA ILE A 242 -11.83 32.98 -8.89
C ILE A 242 -10.56 33.76 -9.29
N ARG A 243 -9.59 33.82 -8.37
CA ARG A 243 -8.31 34.51 -8.56
C ARG A 243 -7.17 33.50 -8.53
N ILE A 244 -6.23 33.62 -9.46
CA ILE A 244 -5.01 32.81 -9.54
C ILE A 244 -3.82 33.74 -9.60
N TYR A 245 -2.88 33.61 -8.67
CA TYR A 245 -1.69 34.46 -8.61
C TYR A 245 -0.52 33.77 -7.93
N GLY A 246 0.68 34.26 -8.18
CA GLY A 246 1.90 33.81 -7.50
C GLY A 246 2.16 34.61 -6.23
N ASP A 247 2.60 33.94 -5.17
CA ASP A 247 3.06 34.52 -3.90
C ASP A 247 4.36 33.82 -3.50
N GLY A 248 5.52 34.45 -3.78
CA GLY A 248 6.78 33.75 -3.67
C GLY A 248 6.78 32.46 -4.52
N ASP A 249 7.27 31.35 -4.02
CA ASP A 249 7.26 30.06 -4.72
C ASP A 249 5.94 29.30 -4.62
N THR A 250 4.90 30.00 -4.20
CA THR A 250 3.55 29.44 -4.01
C THR A 250 2.62 29.93 -5.11
N VAL A 251 1.79 29.05 -5.66
CA VAL A 251 0.62 29.41 -6.47
C VAL A 251 -0.59 29.42 -5.56
N VAL A 252 -1.35 30.50 -5.64
CA VAL A 252 -2.57 30.70 -4.87
C VAL A 252 -3.77 30.68 -5.80
N ILE A 253 -4.74 29.81 -5.49
CA ILE A 253 -6.05 29.75 -6.14
C ILE A 253 -7.08 30.11 -5.08
N ALA A 254 -7.75 31.25 -5.23
CA ALA A 254 -8.71 31.78 -4.28
C ALA A 254 -10.09 31.92 -4.94
N ASP A 255 -11.11 31.36 -4.32
CA ASP A 255 -12.51 31.48 -4.75
C ASP A 255 -13.33 32.31 -3.75
N SER A 256 -14.42 32.91 -4.24
CA SER A 256 -15.42 33.61 -3.43
C SER A 256 -16.62 32.74 -3.11
N GLY A 257 -16.40 31.43 -2.95
CA GLY A 257 -17.45 30.44 -2.76
C GLY A 257 -18.00 30.37 -1.34
N ILE A 258 -18.77 29.33 -1.09
CA ILE A 258 -19.45 29.09 0.20
C ILE A 258 -18.50 28.85 1.37
N GLY A 259 -17.23 28.57 1.10
CA GLY A 259 -16.23 28.23 2.09
C GLY A 259 -16.41 26.84 2.74
N ILE A 260 -15.50 26.53 3.65
CA ILE A 260 -15.41 25.23 4.35
C ILE A 260 -15.55 25.48 5.85
N ARG A 261 -16.29 24.63 6.54
CA ARG A 261 -16.42 24.69 8.00
C ARG A 261 -15.09 24.37 8.69
N PRO A 262 -14.76 25.02 9.81
CA PRO A 262 -13.51 24.75 10.53
C PRO A 262 -13.35 23.28 10.94
N GLU A 263 -14.46 22.59 11.25
CA GLU A 263 -14.50 21.18 11.65
C GLU A 263 -14.11 20.24 10.49
N ASP A 264 -14.42 20.62 9.25
CA ASP A 264 -14.15 19.84 8.05
C ASP A 264 -12.71 20.05 7.54
N LEU A 265 -12.11 21.23 7.77
CA LEU A 265 -10.78 21.60 7.25
C LEU A 265 -9.67 20.56 7.51
N PRO A 266 -9.52 19.98 8.70
CA PRO A 266 -8.47 18.98 8.96
C PRO A 266 -8.64 17.71 8.12
N ARG A 267 -9.87 17.44 7.65
CA ARG A 267 -10.28 16.19 7.03
C ARG A 267 -10.45 16.26 5.52
N ILE A 268 -10.37 17.44 4.90
CA ILE A 268 -10.63 17.61 3.45
C ILE A 268 -9.69 16.80 2.55
N PHE A 269 -8.54 16.38 3.08
CA PHE A 269 -7.57 15.54 2.39
C PHE A 269 -7.71 14.05 2.73
N GLU A 270 -8.65 13.66 3.59
CA GLU A 270 -8.95 12.26 3.87
C GLU A 270 -9.66 11.61 2.68
N LYS A 271 -9.33 10.36 2.38
CA LYS A 271 -9.93 9.60 1.29
C LYS A 271 -11.44 9.43 1.49
N GLY A 272 -12.22 9.87 0.50
CA GLY A 272 -13.68 9.75 0.52
C GLY A 272 -14.40 10.78 1.41
N PHE A 273 -13.69 11.73 2.01
CA PHE A 273 -14.32 12.76 2.82
C PHE A 273 -15.01 13.82 1.95
N THR A 274 -16.31 14.04 2.17
CA THR A 274 -17.12 14.94 1.36
C THR A 274 -17.66 16.16 2.10
N GLY A 275 -17.28 16.39 3.35
CA GLY A 275 -17.75 17.50 4.17
C GLY A 275 -19.29 17.65 4.23
N TYR A 276 -19.77 18.63 4.98
CA TYR A 276 -21.21 18.90 5.09
C TYR A 276 -21.83 19.32 3.74
N ASN A 277 -21.18 20.20 2.99
CA ASN A 277 -21.66 20.72 1.72
C ASN A 277 -21.71 19.66 0.62
N GLY A 278 -20.73 18.76 0.58
CA GLY A 278 -20.68 17.65 -0.40
C GLY A 278 -21.75 16.59 -0.16
N ARG A 279 -22.20 16.39 1.08
CA ARG A 279 -23.30 15.48 1.43
C ARG A 279 -24.65 16.02 1.01
N LEU A 280 -24.88 17.32 1.14
CA LEU A 280 -26.15 17.95 0.73
C LEU A 280 -26.36 17.86 -0.78
N GLU A 281 -25.32 18.06 -1.57
CA GLU A 281 -25.44 18.06 -3.04
C GLU A 281 -25.33 16.67 -3.70
N ARG A 282 -24.97 15.60 -2.97
CA ARG A 282 -24.69 14.23 -3.50
C ARG A 282 -23.74 14.19 -4.71
N LYS A 283 -22.96 15.25 -4.93
CA LYS A 283 -22.15 15.47 -6.16
C LYS A 283 -20.62 15.44 -5.93
N SER A 284 -20.15 15.02 -4.76
CA SER A 284 -18.71 15.03 -4.44
C SER A 284 -18.17 13.65 -4.22
N THR A 285 -17.03 13.35 -4.83
CA THR A 285 -16.33 12.06 -4.69
C THR A 285 -15.55 11.95 -3.38
N GLY A 286 -15.14 13.11 -2.81
CA GLY A 286 -14.21 13.15 -1.67
C GLY A 286 -12.80 12.65 -2.00
N ILE A 287 -12.48 12.43 -3.28
CA ILE A 287 -11.22 11.83 -3.71
C ILE A 287 -10.31 12.87 -4.36
N GLY A 288 -10.86 13.92 -4.97
CA GLY A 288 -10.09 14.91 -5.70
C GLY A 288 -8.97 15.57 -4.89
N LEU A 289 -9.29 16.11 -3.70
CA LEU A 289 -8.28 16.74 -2.83
C LEU A 289 -7.32 15.72 -2.21
N TYR A 290 -7.79 14.51 -1.89
CA TYR A 290 -6.91 13.41 -1.48
C TYR A 290 -5.85 13.11 -2.54
N LEU A 291 -6.24 13.00 -3.82
CA LEU A 291 -5.30 12.80 -4.92
C LEU A 291 -4.36 14.00 -5.09
N CYS A 292 -4.87 15.23 -4.97
CA CYS A 292 -4.03 16.43 -5.00
C CYS A 292 -2.91 16.35 -3.95
N LYS A 293 -3.24 15.98 -2.73
CA LYS A 293 -2.26 15.82 -1.65
C LYS A 293 -1.22 14.74 -1.97
N MET A 294 -1.66 13.56 -2.41
CA MET A 294 -0.75 12.48 -2.79
C MET A 294 0.20 12.88 -3.93
N VAL A 295 -0.33 13.53 -4.96
CA VAL A 295 0.47 14.00 -6.10
C VAL A 295 1.49 15.04 -5.65
N THR A 296 1.06 16.06 -4.90
CA THR A 296 1.97 17.13 -4.44
C THR A 296 3.07 16.57 -3.55
N GLU A 297 2.77 15.65 -2.63
CA GLU A 297 3.77 14.99 -1.78
C GLU A 297 4.80 14.20 -2.60
N ARG A 298 4.34 13.45 -3.62
CA ARG A 298 5.24 12.68 -4.51
C ARG A 298 6.11 13.55 -5.41
N LEU A 299 5.61 14.72 -5.81
CA LEU A 299 6.39 15.72 -6.57
C LEU A 299 7.33 16.55 -5.69
N GLY A 300 7.32 16.35 -4.36
CA GLY A 300 8.08 17.17 -3.41
C GLY A 300 7.50 18.58 -3.22
N HIS A 301 6.23 18.78 -3.55
CA HIS A 301 5.47 20.01 -3.38
C HIS A 301 4.54 19.95 -2.17
N GLY A 302 3.99 21.10 -1.77
CA GLY A 302 3.03 21.22 -0.70
C GLY A 302 1.65 21.69 -1.17
N ILE A 303 0.60 21.26 -0.47
CA ILE A 303 -0.75 21.82 -0.65
C ILE A 303 -1.33 22.19 0.72
N THR A 304 -1.84 23.41 0.84
CA THR A 304 -2.52 23.88 2.05
C THR A 304 -3.80 24.60 1.67
N VAL A 305 -4.80 24.55 2.57
CA VAL A 305 -6.10 25.16 2.36
C VAL A 305 -6.46 26.01 3.57
N THR A 306 -6.88 27.25 3.30
CA THR A 306 -7.49 28.12 4.30
C THR A 306 -8.87 28.54 3.80
N SER A 307 -9.87 28.47 4.66
CA SER A 307 -11.24 28.80 4.29
C SER A 307 -12.03 29.29 5.49
N ARG A 308 -13.04 30.12 5.20
CA ARG A 308 -14.06 30.53 6.17
C ARG A 308 -15.44 30.45 5.53
N PRO A 309 -16.45 29.93 6.23
CA PRO A 309 -17.81 29.89 5.72
C PRO A 309 -18.29 31.27 5.22
N GLY A 310 -18.82 31.31 4.00
CA GLY A 310 -19.32 32.54 3.37
C GLY A 310 -18.24 33.50 2.84
N GLN A 311 -16.97 33.21 3.01
CA GLN A 311 -15.86 34.06 2.54
C GLN A 311 -15.02 33.41 1.43
N GLY A 312 -15.33 32.15 1.09
CA GLY A 312 -14.62 31.41 0.07
C GLY A 312 -13.46 30.56 0.61
N THR A 313 -12.69 30.02 -0.33
CA THR A 313 -11.56 29.14 -0.03
C THR A 313 -10.32 29.62 -0.75
N LEU A 314 -9.17 29.43 -0.11
CA LEU A 314 -7.87 29.76 -0.63
C LEU A 314 -6.99 28.53 -0.54
N VAL A 315 -6.59 28.02 -1.69
CA VAL A 315 -5.68 26.87 -1.85
C VAL A 315 -4.30 27.39 -2.23
N ARG A 316 -3.29 27.00 -1.48
CA ARG A 316 -1.88 27.30 -1.74
C ARG A 316 -1.16 26.03 -2.18
N LEU A 317 -0.51 26.12 -3.33
CA LEU A 317 0.40 25.08 -3.84
C LEU A 317 1.82 25.60 -3.66
N ASP A 318 2.53 25.08 -2.68
CA ASP A 318 3.94 25.37 -2.44
C ASP A 318 4.79 24.55 -3.41
N LEU A 319 5.44 25.24 -4.33
CA LEU A 319 6.26 24.68 -5.39
C LEU A 319 7.77 24.84 -5.09
N SER A 320 8.12 25.35 -3.91
CA SER A 320 9.49 25.38 -3.42
C SER A 320 10.01 23.94 -3.30
N ARG A 321 11.24 23.70 -3.75
CA ARG A 321 11.91 22.41 -3.61
C ARG A 321 12.07 22.07 -2.13
N GLY A 322 11.15 21.31 -1.59
CA GLY A 322 11.40 20.59 -0.35
C GLY A 322 12.48 19.55 -0.64
N THR A 323 13.68 19.74 -0.08
CA THR A 323 14.78 18.75 -0.08
C THR A 323 14.34 17.55 0.75
N ARG A 324 13.43 16.72 0.22
CA ARG A 324 13.20 15.36 0.72
C ARG A 324 13.78 14.42 -0.31
N VAL A 325 15.05 14.07 -0.07
CA VAL A 325 15.65 12.87 -0.65
C VAL A 325 14.76 11.71 -0.21
N VAL A 326 14.05 11.11 -1.14
CA VAL A 326 13.40 9.81 -0.92
C VAL A 326 14.53 8.80 -1.10
N GLU A 327 15.08 8.29 0.05
CA GLU A 327 15.87 7.09 0.09
C GLU A 327 15.00 5.85 -0.18
#